data_394a5934ed49fb462d889d30007076b7
#
_entry.id   394a5934ed49fb462d889d30007076b7
#
_cell.length_a   1.000
_cell.length_b   1.000
_cell.length_c   1.000
_cell.angle_alpha   90.00
_cell.angle_beta   90.00
_cell.angle_gamma   90.00
#
_symmetry.space_group_name_H-M   'P 1'
#
loop_
_entity.id
_entity.type
_entity.pdbx_description
1 polymer ?
#
loop_
_entity_poly.entity_id
_entity_poly.type
_entity_poly.pdbx_seq_one_letter_code
_entity_poly.pdbx_strand_id
1 'polypeptide(L)'
;RLKTLLANDINLYGWHLPLDAHPELGNNAQLAALLGITVMGEIEPLVPWGELTMPVPGLELASWIEARLGRRPLWCGDTGPDTIKRVAWCTGGGQSFIDSAAQAGVDAFITGEVSEQTIHSA
;
A
#
# COMPACT_ATOMS: atom_id res chain seq x y z
N ARG A 1 21.65 -23.28 -3.80
CA ARG A 1 20.99 -22.75 -2.57
C ARG A 1 20.20 -23.85 -1.87
N LEU A 2 19.20 -24.52 -2.52
CA LEU A 2 18.43 -25.59 -1.88
C LEU A 2 19.31 -26.75 -1.40
N LYS A 3 20.29 -27.19 -2.24
CA LYS A 3 21.26 -28.23 -1.86
C LYS A 3 22.06 -27.86 -0.61
N THR A 4 22.40 -26.61 -0.41
CA THR A 4 23.12 -26.13 0.77
C THR A 4 22.27 -26.27 2.04
N LEU A 5 20.99 -25.91 1.96
CA LEU A 5 20.05 -26.07 3.08
C LEU A 5 19.90 -27.53 3.48
N LEU A 6 19.65 -28.40 2.50
CA LEU A 6 19.47 -29.83 2.74
C LEU A 6 20.74 -30.52 3.28
N ALA A 7 21.92 -30.14 2.79
CA ALA A 7 23.18 -30.72 3.22
C ALA A 7 23.60 -30.29 4.63
N ASN A 8 22.97 -29.26 5.21
CA ASN A 8 23.29 -28.74 6.54
C ASN A 8 22.09 -28.80 7.50
N ASP A 9 21.06 -29.56 7.18
CA ASP A 9 19.83 -29.70 7.99
C ASP A 9 19.20 -28.37 8.40
N ILE A 10 19.25 -27.37 7.50
CA ILE A 10 18.71 -26.04 7.74
C ILE A 10 17.24 -26.00 7.29
N ASN A 11 16.34 -25.68 8.22
CA ASN A 11 14.94 -25.41 7.92
C ASN A 11 14.77 -23.96 7.43
N LEU A 12 14.04 -23.79 6.33
CA LEU A 12 13.68 -22.49 5.80
C LEU A 12 12.16 -22.26 5.96
N TYR A 13 11.79 -21.26 6.72
CA TYR A 13 10.40 -20.86 6.91
C TYR A 13 10.10 -19.60 6.13
N GLY A 14 9.06 -19.62 5.29
CA GLY A 14 8.50 -18.44 4.64
C GLY A 14 7.27 -17.96 5.41
N TRP A 15 7.38 -16.84 6.13
CA TRP A 15 6.29 -16.24 6.90
C TRP A 15 5.94 -14.88 6.33
N HIS A 16 5.47 -14.86 5.07
CA HIS A 16 5.25 -13.64 4.28
C HIS A 16 3.85 -13.04 4.53
N LEU A 17 2.83 -13.55 3.83
CA LEU A 17 1.48 -12.98 3.89
C LEU A 17 0.86 -12.93 5.30
N PRO A 18 1.06 -13.92 6.20
CA PRO A 18 0.52 -13.82 7.56
C PRO A 18 1.08 -12.64 8.35
N LEU A 19 2.34 -12.23 8.08
CA LEU A 19 2.90 -11.04 8.68
C LEU A 19 2.31 -9.78 8.04
N ASP A 20 2.20 -9.73 6.71
CA ASP A 20 1.62 -8.57 6.02
C ASP A 20 0.18 -8.31 6.45
N ALA A 21 -0.60 -9.37 6.68
CA ALA A 21 -1.98 -9.30 7.15
C ALA A 21 -2.13 -9.04 8.66
N HIS A 22 -1.04 -9.05 9.44
CA HIS A 22 -1.16 -8.88 10.89
C HIS A 22 -1.72 -7.50 11.23
N PRO A 23 -2.83 -7.42 12.03
CA PRO A 23 -3.58 -6.17 12.22
C PRO A 23 -2.81 -5.08 12.98
N GLU A 24 -1.75 -5.44 13.69
CA GLU A 24 -0.94 -4.48 14.45
C GLU A 24 0.49 -4.38 13.93
N LEU A 25 1.14 -5.51 13.66
CA LEU A 25 2.55 -5.59 13.32
C LEU A 25 2.81 -5.68 11.82
N GLY A 26 1.78 -5.93 11.04
CA GLY A 26 1.88 -6.10 9.59
C GLY A 26 2.25 -4.82 8.86
N ASN A 27 2.88 -4.97 7.70
CA ASN A 27 3.34 -3.84 6.90
C ASN A 27 2.19 -2.86 6.58
N ASN A 28 1.02 -3.36 6.22
CA ASN A 28 -0.14 -2.52 5.94
C ASN A 28 -0.61 -1.73 7.17
N ALA A 29 -0.67 -2.36 8.35
CA ALA A 29 -1.06 -1.71 9.60
C ALA A 29 -0.04 -0.63 10.01
N GLN A 30 1.24 -0.94 9.90
CA GLN A 30 2.31 0.00 10.22
C GLN A 30 2.35 1.18 9.25
N LEU A 31 2.08 0.97 7.97
CA LEU A 31 1.97 2.06 6.99
C LEU A 31 0.81 3.00 7.32
N ALA A 32 -0.36 2.45 7.68
CA ALA A 32 -1.51 3.23 8.12
C ALA A 32 -1.17 4.10 9.33
N ALA A 33 -0.54 3.51 10.35
CA ALA A 33 -0.11 4.23 11.56
C ALA A 33 0.88 5.35 11.23
N LEU A 34 1.87 5.09 10.39
CA LEU A 34 2.86 6.10 9.96
C LEU A 34 2.22 7.27 9.21
N LEU A 35 1.23 7.00 8.37
CA LEU A 35 0.55 8.01 7.57
C LEU A 35 -0.65 8.63 8.29
N GLY A 36 -0.98 8.19 9.52
CA GLY A 36 -2.13 8.69 10.27
C GLY A 36 -3.47 8.38 9.63
N ILE A 37 -3.56 7.25 8.91
CA ILE A 37 -4.80 6.79 8.26
C ILE A 37 -5.62 5.99 9.28
N THR A 38 -6.87 6.36 9.46
CA THR A 38 -7.83 5.57 10.24
C THR A 38 -8.36 4.43 9.38
N VAL A 39 -7.99 3.20 9.71
CA VAL A 39 -8.44 2.00 8.97
C VAL A 39 -9.93 1.81 9.14
N MET A 40 -10.67 1.68 8.05
CA MET A 40 -12.13 1.52 8.01
C MET A 40 -12.55 0.10 7.60
N GLY A 41 -11.71 -0.63 6.86
CA GLY A 41 -12.01 -1.98 6.40
C GLY A 41 -11.00 -2.48 5.35
N GLU A 42 -11.39 -3.52 4.64
CA GLU A 42 -10.65 -4.08 3.51
C GLU A 42 -11.53 -4.10 2.26
N ILE A 43 -10.96 -3.80 1.11
CA ILE A 43 -11.59 -3.93 -0.21
C ILE A 43 -11.46 -5.37 -0.69
N GLU A 44 -10.26 -5.91 -0.58
CA GLU A 44 -9.89 -7.29 -0.85
C GLU A 44 -8.86 -7.74 0.20
N PRO A 45 -8.57 -9.04 0.34
CA PRO A 45 -7.52 -9.52 1.23
C PRO A 45 -6.19 -8.78 0.98
N LEU A 46 -5.60 -8.22 2.02
CA LEU A 46 -4.36 -7.42 2.00
C LEU A 46 -4.50 -6.01 1.36
N VAL A 47 -5.71 -5.57 1.06
CA VAL A 47 -5.99 -4.23 0.53
C VAL A 47 -6.88 -3.46 1.51
N PRO A 48 -6.33 -3.00 2.63
CA PRO A 48 -7.07 -2.13 3.54
C PRO A 48 -7.38 -0.78 2.90
N TRP A 49 -8.45 -0.16 3.40
CA TRP A 49 -8.79 1.21 3.08
C TRP A 49 -9.12 1.99 4.35
N GLY A 50 -9.01 3.30 4.27
CA GLY A 50 -9.29 4.15 5.40
C GLY A 50 -9.42 5.61 5.04
N GLU A 51 -9.49 6.46 6.05
CA GLU A 51 -9.65 7.90 5.88
C GLU A 51 -8.51 8.68 6.53
N LEU A 52 -8.08 9.74 5.85
CA LEU A 52 -7.26 10.78 6.45
C LEU A 52 -8.11 11.62 7.42
N THR A 53 -7.49 12.16 8.46
CA THR A 53 -8.17 13.02 9.44
C THR A 53 -8.86 14.21 8.77
N MET A 54 -8.25 14.77 7.72
CA MET A 54 -8.81 15.82 6.89
C MET A 54 -8.45 15.59 5.42
N PRO A 55 -9.28 16.05 4.48
CA PRO A 55 -8.93 16.01 3.07
C PRO A 55 -7.70 16.86 2.80
N VAL A 56 -6.79 16.36 1.95
CA VAL A 56 -5.57 17.07 1.54
C VAL A 56 -5.40 17.00 0.02
N PRO A 57 -4.77 18.00 -0.62
CA PRO A 57 -4.39 17.91 -2.03
C PRO A 57 -3.46 16.71 -2.27
N GLY A 58 -3.56 16.07 -3.44
CA GLY A 58 -2.76 14.87 -3.74
C GLY A 58 -1.25 15.08 -3.65
N LEU A 59 -0.73 16.22 -4.11
CA LEU A 59 0.69 16.55 -3.98
C LEU A 59 1.14 16.80 -2.53
N GLU A 60 0.24 17.24 -1.67
CA GLU A 60 0.51 17.37 -0.24
C GLU A 60 0.59 15.99 0.42
N LEU A 61 -0.31 15.06 0.05
CA LEU A 61 -0.22 13.67 0.47
C LEU A 61 1.11 13.03 0.02
N ALA A 62 1.52 13.26 -1.23
CA ALA A 62 2.80 12.77 -1.74
C ALA A 62 4.00 13.32 -0.94
N SER A 63 3.98 14.59 -0.60
CA SER A 63 5.02 15.22 0.24
C SER A 63 5.00 14.68 1.67
N TRP A 64 3.84 14.40 2.21
CA TRP A 64 3.69 13.77 3.52
C TRP A 64 4.25 12.34 3.52
N ILE A 65 3.94 11.53 2.50
CA ILE A 65 4.49 10.18 2.32
C ILE A 65 6.03 10.26 2.25
N GLU A 66 6.58 11.18 1.45
CA GLU A 66 8.03 11.39 1.36
C GLU A 66 8.66 11.69 2.72
N ALA A 67 8.07 12.59 3.49
CA ALA A 67 8.57 12.97 4.80
C ALA A 67 8.54 11.79 5.81
N ARG A 68 7.54 10.91 5.71
CA ARG A 68 7.38 9.78 6.63
C ARG A 68 8.20 8.56 6.25
N LEU A 69 8.36 8.29 4.95
CA LEU A 69 9.05 7.11 4.44
C LEU A 69 10.48 7.39 3.98
N GLY A 70 10.91 8.67 3.93
CA GLY A 70 12.24 9.06 3.46
C GLY A 70 12.45 8.83 1.96
N ARG A 71 11.37 8.62 1.19
CA ARG A 71 11.40 8.37 -0.24
C ARG A 71 10.23 9.04 -0.92
N ARG A 72 10.52 9.82 -1.97
CA ARG A 72 9.50 10.45 -2.78
C ARG A 72 8.69 9.39 -3.55
N PRO A 73 7.35 9.37 -3.43
CA PRO A 73 6.51 8.49 -4.23
C PRO A 73 6.48 8.93 -5.70
N LEU A 74 6.28 7.99 -6.60
CA LEU A 74 5.83 8.29 -7.95
C LEU A 74 4.36 8.70 -7.85
N TRP A 75 4.03 9.90 -8.29
CA TRP A 75 2.67 10.43 -8.30
C TRP A 75 2.06 10.28 -9.69
N CYS A 76 0.93 9.60 -9.79
CA CYS A 76 0.10 9.48 -10.98
C CYS A 76 -1.31 9.94 -10.58
N GLY A 77 -1.66 11.18 -10.82
CA GLY A 77 -2.91 11.75 -10.32
C GLY A 77 -3.41 12.94 -11.13
N ASP A 78 -3.00 13.02 -12.40
CA ASP A 78 -3.37 14.15 -13.28
C ASP A 78 -4.88 14.18 -13.58
N THR A 79 -5.57 13.04 -13.44
CA THR A 79 -7.01 12.88 -13.68
C THR A 79 -7.80 12.58 -12.40
N GLY A 80 -7.12 12.55 -11.25
CA GLY A 80 -7.72 12.25 -9.96
C GLY A 80 -8.49 13.41 -9.33
N PRO A 81 -9.10 13.19 -8.15
CA PRO A 81 -9.81 14.24 -7.43
C PRO A 81 -8.84 15.31 -6.89
N ASP A 82 -9.33 16.54 -6.77
CA ASP A 82 -8.55 17.68 -6.25
C ASP A 82 -8.04 17.45 -4.82
N THR A 83 -8.80 16.71 -4.02
CA THR A 83 -8.48 16.41 -2.63
C THR A 83 -8.67 14.93 -2.34
N ILE A 84 -7.78 14.39 -1.51
CA ILE A 84 -7.75 13.01 -1.09
C ILE A 84 -8.22 12.92 0.37
N LYS A 85 -9.21 12.10 0.62
CA LYS A 85 -9.67 11.74 1.97
C LYS A 85 -9.70 10.24 2.17
N ARG A 86 -10.25 9.49 1.21
CA ARG A 86 -10.34 8.03 1.25
C ARG A 86 -9.16 7.42 0.53
N VAL A 87 -8.42 6.58 1.23
CA VAL A 87 -7.18 5.97 0.73
C VAL A 87 -7.25 4.47 0.88
N ALA A 88 -6.89 3.73 -0.16
CA ALA A 88 -6.58 2.30 -0.05
C ALA A 88 -5.09 2.09 -0.25
N TRP A 89 -4.55 1.00 0.28
CA TRP A 89 -3.14 0.69 0.10
C TRP A 89 -2.87 -0.81 0.12
N CYS A 90 -1.76 -1.20 -0.51
CA CYS A 90 -1.21 -2.54 -0.41
C CYS A 90 0.31 -2.43 -0.46
N THR A 91 0.98 -2.77 0.63
CA THR A 91 2.45 -2.77 0.67
C THR A 91 3.01 -3.86 -0.24
N GLY A 92 4.21 -3.61 -0.82
CA GLY A 92 4.82 -4.54 -1.79
C GLY A 92 4.15 -4.50 -3.15
N GLY A 93 3.99 -5.65 -3.79
CA GLY A 93 3.50 -5.83 -5.17
C GLY A 93 1.97 -5.79 -5.31
N GLY A 94 1.34 -4.75 -4.78
CA GLY A 94 -0.12 -4.57 -4.81
C GLY A 94 -0.68 -3.84 -6.02
N GLN A 95 0.12 -3.52 -7.03
CA GLN A 95 -0.29 -2.69 -8.17
C GLN A 95 -1.48 -3.22 -8.97
N SER A 96 -1.73 -4.52 -8.96
CA SER A 96 -2.86 -5.13 -9.66
C SER A 96 -4.23 -4.83 -9.03
N PHE A 97 -4.25 -4.31 -7.80
CA PHE A 97 -5.49 -3.98 -7.10
C PHE A 97 -6.01 -2.56 -7.39
N ILE A 98 -5.37 -1.82 -8.29
CA ILE A 98 -5.77 -0.45 -8.62
C ILE A 98 -7.21 -0.36 -9.11
N ASP A 99 -7.66 -1.30 -9.95
CA ASP A 99 -9.01 -1.33 -10.48
C ASP A 99 -10.05 -1.60 -9.38
N SER A 100 -9.76 -2.53 -8.45
CA SER A 100 -10.62 -2.80 -7.30
C SER A 100 -10.70 -1.59 -6.36
N ALA A 101 -9.58 -0.90 -6.15
CA ALA A 101 -9.54 0.32 -5.35
C ALA A 101 -10.38 1.44 -5.99
N ALA A 102 -10.27 1.63 -7.30
CA ALA A 102 -11.07 2.60 -8.05
C ALA A 102 -12.56 2.29 -7.98
N GLN A 103 -12.95 1.01 -8.16
CA GLN A 103 -14.35 0.57 -8.06
C GLN A 103 -14.93 0.77 -6.64
N ALA A 104 -14.10 0.65 -5.60
CA ALA A 104 -14.49 0.92 -4.23
C ALA A 104 -14.67 2.44 -3.94
N GLY A 105 -14.31 3.30 -4.90
CA GLY A 105 -14.49 4.74 -4.81
C GLY A 105 -13.57 5.41 -3.80
N VAL A 106 -12.33 4.92 -3.64
CA VAL A 106 -11.31 5.64 -2.89
C VAL A 106 -10.69 6.75 -3.75
N ASP A 107 -10.16 7.78 -3.11
CA ASP A 107 -9.58 8.93 -3.80
C ASP A 107 -8.13 8.69 -4.23
N ALA A 108 -7.42 7.78 -3.53
CA ALA A 108 -6.04 7.41 -3.84
C ALA A 108 -5.76 5.96 -3.49
N PHE A 109 -4.83 5.35 -4.24
CA PHE A 109 -4.29 4.03 -3.96
C PHE A 109 -2.76 4.10 -3.82
N ILE A 110 -2.24 3.55 -2.72
CA ILE A 110 -0.80 3.52 -2.42
C ILE A 110 -0.30 2.09 -2.56
N THR A 111 0.75 1.89 -3.36
CA THR A 111 1.38 0.57 -3.52
C THR A 111 2.91 0.69 -3.52
N GLY A 112 3.61 -0.37 -3.13
CA GLY A 112 5.07 -0.42 -3.09
C GLY A 112 5.72 -0.61 -4.45
N GLU A 113 4.99 -1.13 -5.43
CA GLU A 113 5.48 -1.43 -6.76
C GLU A 113 4.57 -0.84 -7.84
N VAL A 114 5.13 -0.62 -9.02
CA VAL A 114 4.43 -0.12 -10.19
C VAL A 114 4.91 -0.86 -11.43
N SER A 115 4.00 -1.09 -12.37
CA SER A 115 4.32 -1.59 -13.72
C SER A 115 3.86 -0.58 -14.77
N GLU A 116 4.32 -0.73 -16.01
CA GLU A 116 3.86 0.10 -17.12
C GLU A 116 2.32 0.10 -17.25
N GLN A 117 1.73 -1.08 -17.17
CA GLN A 117 0.28 -1.25 -17.23
C GLN A 117 -0.45 -0.48 -16.12
N THR A 118 0.10 -0.47 -14.90
CA THR A 118 -0.51 0.23 -13.76
C THR A 118 -0.59 1.74 -14.00
N ILE A 119 0.47 2.33 -14.59
CA ILE A 119 0.51 3.76 -14.91
C ILE A 119 -0.57 4.14 -15.93
N HIS A 120 -0.89 3.24 -16.86
CA HIS A 120 -1.95 3.49 -17.85
C HIS A 120 -3.36 3.30 -17.28
N SER A 121 -3.50 2.58 -16.16
CA SER A 121 -4.78 2.38 -15.46
C SER A 121 -5.07 3.50 -14.44
N ALA A 122 -4.02 4.18 -13.98
CA ALA A 122 -4.13 5.30 -13.04
C ALA A 122 -4.51 6.59 -13.76
#